data_bb88537ec46cf0c7ba3daaef2296879d
#
_entry.id   bb88537ec46cf0c7ba3daaef2296879d
#
_cell.length_a   1.000
_cell.length_b   1.000
_cell.length_c   1.000
_cell.angle_alpha   90.00
_cell.angle_beta   90.00
_cell.angle_gamma   90.00
#
_symmetry.space_group_name_H-M   'P 1'
#
loop_
_entity.id
_entity.type
_entity.pdbx_description
1 polymer ?
#
loop_
_entity_poly.entity_id
_entity_poly.type
_entity_poly.pdbx_seq_one_letter_code
_entity_poly.pdbx_strand_id
1 'polypeptide(L)'
;MRRKIAFLLAAVLSLSLVACRANNSADSSDTDAPAGSQTEIPVAEESGTTASEESQAVSSNVLIAYFSVPEDVDTTDAVAGASIVVRDGEKLGNTEYVAELIQQTVGGDLFRIETVEDYPLDHDPLVDQAADEQDADFRPELAAHVENFEQYEYVFLGFPNWWGDMPMAVYSFLEEYDFGAKTIIPFITHGGSGASRTIDTISELQPGALMMGNELVLSRNDVAESEETVVNWAQGLGINAVTELREAGDGSTVLTAAADAYNSQTLYLWEEGNAPATTEYTQNNGNYSDDPGFRPYLVSFPVPEGTEIKGAVLICAGGAFQFRSDEMEGTPVAEELASRGYQSFVVNYRLRPYTQEEGALDLARAVRFVRKNADVYGIDENDIAVMGFSAGGILAGEMLLNFDGLVNGTALDADYVPDALDEISADAAADGMIYSFYGRLSVGSTDVEMLRAGNLPPTFYCYGTRDPFYDQFLANADAVEAAGVRVERLQLDGRPHGFGYLEDWFDAYDSFLMDVFGEQ
;
A
#
# COMPACT_ATOMS: atom_id res chain seq x y z
N MET A 1 -12.35 -49.87 -6.98
CA MET A 1 -10.99 -49.74 -7.52
C MET A 1 -10.49 -48.36 -7.13
N ARG A 2 -9.68 -48.32 -6.08
CA ARG A 2 -9.09 -47.10 -5.53
C ARG A 2 -7.68 -46.97 -6.09
N ARG A 3 -7.36 -45.91 -6.83
CA ARG A 3 -5.98 -45.54 -7.18
C ARG A 3 -5.49 -44.46 -6.24
N LYS A 4 -4.50 -44.81 -5.43
CA LYS A 4 -3.68 -43.89 -4.62
C LYS A 4 -2.63 -43.28 -5.54
N ILE A 5 -2.52 -41.95 -5.54
CA ILE A 5 -1.39 -41.22 -6.13
C ILE A 5 -0.54 -40.72 -4.95
N ALA A 6 0.67 -41.25 -4.89
CA ALA A 6 1.70 -40.80 -3.95
C ALA A 6 2.56 -39.72 -4.64
N PHE A 7 2.72 -38.57 -4.03
CA PHE A 7 3.71 -37.56 -4.43
C PHE A 7 5.02 -37.84 -3.70
N LEU A 8 6.06 -38.09 -4.49
CA LEU A 8 7.44 -38.14 -4.03
C LEU A 8 8.04 -36.70 -4.09
N LEU A 9 8.48 -36.18 -2.96
CA LEU A 9 9.39 -35.04 -2.91
C LEU A 9 10.81 -35.57 -3.06
N ALA A 10 11.51 -35.13 -4.11
CA ALA A 10 12.94 -35.34 -4.28
C ALA A 10 13.70 -34.06 -3.96
N ALA A 11 14.45 -34.08 -2.86
CA ALA A 11 15.42 -33.06 -2.52
C ALA A 11 16.68 -33.27 -3.36
N VAL A 12 17.16 -32.23 -4.04
CA VAL A 12 18.48 -32.20 -4.68
C VAL A 12 19.31 -31.10 -4.02
N LEU A 13 20.23 -31.53 -3.15
CA LEU A 13 21.36 -30.71 -2.70
C LEU A 13 22.44 -30.74 -3.80
N SER A 14 22.87 -29.59 -4.27
CA SER A 14 24.09 -29.46 -5.07
C SER A 14 25.04 -28.49 -4.39
N LEU A 15 26.07 -29.04 -3.76
CA LEU A 15 27.29 -28.30 -3.37
C LEU A 15 28.09 -27.95 -4.62
N SER A 16 28.55 -26.73 -4.75
CA SER A 16 29.67 -26.38 -5.64
C SER A 16 30.62 -25.43 -4.92
N LEU A 17 31.72 -25.99 -4.52
CA LEU A 17 32.97 -25.29 -4.14
C LEU A 17 33.71 -24.89 -5.44
N VAL A 18 34.12 -23.63 -5.59
CA VAL A 18 35.26 -23.28 -6.43
C VAL A 18 36.10 -22.22 -5.76
N ALA A 19 37.38 -22.50 -5.73
CA ALA A 19 38.44 -21.84 -5.00
C ALA A 19 39.02 -20.63 -5.74
N CYS A 20 39.65 -19.77 -4.95
CA CYS A 20 40.50 -18.63 -5.22
C CYS A 20 41.53 -18.81 -6.37
N ARG A 21 41.77 -17.73 -7.11
CA ARG A 21 43.16 -17.41 -7.53
C ARG A 21 43.36 -15.91 -7.68
N ALA A 22 44.21 -15.38 -6.85
CA ALA A 22 44.79 -14.06 -6.93
C ALA A 22 45.79 -13.97 -8.10
N ASN A 23 45.89 -12.81 -8.73
CA ASN A 23 47.19 -12.40 -9.31
C ASN A 23 47.33 -10.86 -9.28
N ASN A 24 48.39 -10.45 -8.60
CA ASN A 24 48.96 -9.11 -8.60
C ASN A 24 49.57 -8.74 -9.95
N SER A 25 49.54 -7.46 -10.35
CA SER A 25 50.73 -6.76 -10.80
C SER A 25 50.50 -5.24 -10.81
N ALA A 26 51.39 -4.57 -10.13
CA ALA A 26 51.62 -3.13 -10.11
C ALA A 26 52.29 -2.64 -11.41
N ASP A 27 52.10 -1.42 -11.78
CA ASP A 27 53.22 -0.45 -11.91
C ASP A 27 52.75 0.98 -12.24
N SER A 28 53.33 1.89 -11.57
CA SER A 28 53.65 3.29 -11.50
C SER A 28 53.69 4.14 -12.79
N SER A 29 53.37 5.41 -12.68
CA SER A 29 54.22 6.62 -12.71
C SER A 29 53.43 7.86 -13.15
N ASP A 30 53.34 8.83 -12.28
CA ASP A 30 54.06 10.10 -12.20
C ASP A 30 53.77 11.21 -13.19
N THR A 31 53.57 12.39 -12.57
CA THR A 31 53.89 13.80 -12.95
C THR A 31 52.87 14.57 -13.80
N ASP A 32 52.40 15.73 -13.46
CA ASP A 32 52.88 17.00 -12.95
C ASP A 32 51.72 18.02 -12.97
N ALA A 33 51.66 18.86 -11.96
CA ALA A 33 50.93 20.14 -12.02
C ALA A 33 51.87 21.24 -12.60
N PRO A 34 51.34 22.38 -13.08
CA PRO A 34 51.39 23.56 -12.23
C PRO A 34 50.25 24.60 -12.35
N ALA A 35 50.00 25.17 -11.22
CA ALA A 35 49.74 26.57 -10.84
C ALA A 35 49.12 27.63 -11.78
N GLY A 36 48.07 28.28 -11.29
CA GLY A 36 48.01 29.73 -11.12
C GLY A 36 47.22 30.53 -12.15
N SER A 37 46.13 31.15 -11.73
CA SER A 37 45.99 32.60 -11.73
C SER A 37 44.63 33.05 -11.18
N GLN A 38 44.69 33.98 -10.25
CA GLN A 38 43.57 34.80 -9.73
C GLN A 38 43.14 35.80 -10.80
N THR A 39 41.85 36.12 -10.89
CA THR A 39 41.37 37.51 -11.16
C THR A 39 39.89 37.67 -10.78
N GLU A 40 39.70 38.55 -9.82
CA GLU A 40 38.68 39.58 -9.61
C GLU A 40 37.20 39.40 -9.91
N ILE A 41 36.42 39.75 -8.88
CA ILE A 41 34.98 39.98 -8.82
C ILE A 41 34.62 41.31 -9.47
N PRO A 42 33.48 41.44 -10.11
CA PRO A 42 32.66 42.63 -9.93
C PRO A 42 31.26 42.35 -9.37
N VAL A 43 30.92 43.18 -8.41
CA VAL A 43 29.58 43.41 -7.84
C VAL A 43 28.68 43.98 -8.94
N ALA A 44 27.46 43.49 -9.09
CA ALA A 44 26.36 44.21 -9.73
C ALA A 44 25.00 43.74 -9.17
N GLU A 45 24.39 44.65 -8.53
CA GLU A 45 22.98 45.08 -8.45
C GLU A 45 21.86 44.05 -8.31
N GLU A 46 21.13 44.27 -7.19
CA GLU A 46 19.78 43.76 -6.90
C GLU A 46 18.80 44.13 -8.03
N SER A 47 18.13 43.13 -8.57
CA SER A 47 16.79 43.32 -9.13
C SER A 47 15.88 42.21 -8.61
N GLY A 48 14.92 42.65 -7.78
CA GLY A 48 13.90 41.76 -7.24
C GLY A 48 13.08 41.11 -8.34
N THR A 49 13.08 39.77 -8.31
CA THR A 49 12.10 38.98 -9.03
C THR A 49 11.36 38.18 -7.98
N THR A 50 10.10 38.51 -7.80
CA THR A 50 9.14 37.70 -7.06
C THR A 50 9.13 36.30 -7.69
N ALA A 51 9.70 35.35 -6.99
CA ALA A 51 9.49 33.95 -7.30
C ALA A 51 8.03 33.63 -6.96
N SER A 52 7.26 33.30 -7.99
CA SER A 52 6.02 32.57 -7.84
C SER A 52 6.36 31.26 -7.14
N GLU A 53 5.69 30.99 -6.04
CA GLU A 53 5.65 29.69 -5.38
C GLU A 53 5.02 28.72 -6.39
N GLU A 54 5.82 27.96 -7.10
CA GLU A 54 5.37 26.75 -7.78
C GLU A 54 5.07 25.74 -6.66
N SER A 55 3.79 25.56 -6.39
CA SER A 55 3.25 24.42 -5.66
C SER A 55 3.69 23.16 -6.41
N GLN A 56 4.69 22.46 -5.91
CA GLN A 56 5.10 21.18 -6.45
C GLN A 56 3.99 20.16 -6.12
N ALA A 57 3.33 19.67 -7.15
CA ALA A 57 2.29 18.67 -7.04
C ALA A 57 2.88 17.36 -6.47
N VAL A 58 2.21 16.81 -5.48
CA VAL A 58 2.45 15.46 -4.95
C VAL A 58 2.00 14.47 -6.02
N SER A 59 2.81 13.50 -6.41
CA SER A 59 2.38 12.49 -7.36
C SER A 59 1.63 11.36 -6.67
N SER A 60 0.50 10.96 -7.23
CA SER A 60 -0.32 9.85 -6.76
C SER A 60 -0.22 8.66 -7.73
N ASN A 61 -0.37 7.43 -7.22
CA ASN A 61 -0.51 6.24 -8.06
C ASN A 61 -1.98 5.94 -8.43
N VAL A 62 -2.92 6.75 -7.95
CA VAL A 62 -4.36 6.62 -8.22
C VAL A 62 -4.84 7.83 -9.02
N LEU A 63 -5.45 7.56 -10.16
CA LEU A 63 -6.15 8.53 -10.99
C LEU A 63 -7.65 8.28 -10.92
N ILE A 64 -8.44 9.31 -10.67
CA ILE A 64 -9.89 9.26 -10.81
C ILE A 64 -10.25 10.10 -12.06
N ALA A 65 -10.28 9.44 -13.21
CA ALA A 65 -10.66 10.04 -14.48
C ALA A 65 -12.18 9.90 -14.68
N TYR A 66 -12.86 11.00 -14.95
CA TYR A 66 -14.31 10.95 -15.14
C TYR A 66 -14.79 11.92 -16.22
N PHE A 67 -15.84 11.50 -16.92
CA PHE A 67 -16.62 12.35 -17.83
C PHE A 67 -17.98 12.63 -17.20
N SER A 68 -18.38 13.89 -17.18
CA SER A 68 -19.69 14.31 -16.63
C SER A 68 -20.16 15.60 -17.28
N VAL A 69 -21.43 15.64 -17.67
CA VAL A 69 -22.09 16.85 -18.18
C VAL A 69 -23.27 17.15 -17.28
N PRO A 70 -23.21 18.19 -16.42
CA PRO A 70 -24.32 18.62 -15.60
C PRO A 70 -25.34 19.37 -16.49
N GLU A 71 -26.51 18.78 -16.68
CA GLU A 71 -27.60 19.43 -17.45
C GLU A 71 -28.06 20.72 -16.77
N ASP A 72 -28.39 21.76 -17.57
CA ASP A 72 -28.93 23.03 -17.04
C ASP A 72 -30.42 22.93 -16.75
N VAL A 73 -30.75 22.45 -15.57
CA VAL A 73 -32.11 22.30 -15.06
C VAL A 73 -32.33 23.08 -13.80
N ASP A 74 -33.49 23.67 -13.62
CA ASP A 74 -33.85 24.51 -12.47
C ASP A 74 -34.22 23.69 -11.21
N THR A 75 -34.37 22.37 -11.33
CA THR A 75 -34.84 21.50 -10.24
C THR A 75 -33.84 20.40 -9.92
N THR A 76 -33.73 20.11 -8.61
CA THR A 76 -32.99 18.94 -8.10
C THR A 76 -33.77 17.64 -8.31
N ASP A 77 -34.96 17.72 -8.93
CA ASP A 77 -35.80 16.57 -9.20
C ASP A 77 -35.16 15.77 -10.34
N ALA A 78 -34.53 14.64 -10.00
CA ALA A 78 -33.96 13.68 -10.94
C ALA A 78 -35.01 13.04 -11.88
N VAL A 79 -36.22 13.57 -11.92
CA VAL A 79 -37.28 13.14 -12.80
C VAL A 79 -36.99 13.66 -14.21
N ALA A 80 -36.91 12.72 -15.12
CA ALA A 80 -36.92 12.97 -16.56
C ALA A 80 -35.66 13.56 -17.22
N GLY A 81 -34.49 13.13 -16.83
CA GLY A 81 -33.29 13.35 -17.64
C GLY A 81 -32.18 14.13 -16.99
N ALA A 82 -32.45 14.87 -15.93
CA ALA A 82 -31.42 15.61 -15.22
C ALA A 82 -30.34 14.68 -14.64
N SER A 83 -29.07 14.87 -15.07
CA SER A 83 -27.93 14.13 -14.62
C SER A 83 -27.17 14.90 -13.55
N ILE A 84 -27.88 15.49 -12.57
CA ILE A 84 -27.32 16.39 -11.56
C ILE A 84 -27.62 15.96 -10.14
N VAL A 85 -26.69 16.32 -9.25
CA VAL A 85 -26.85 16.35 -7.80
C VAL A 85 -26.61 17.77 -7.30
N VAL A 86 -27.36 18.22 -6.29
CA VAL A 86 -27.08 19.50 -5.63
C VAL A 86 -26.52 19.24 -4.25
N ARG A 87 -25.27 19.62 -4.03
CA ARG A 87 -24.56 19.52 -2.76
C ARG A 87 -24.14 20.92 -2.32
N ASP A 88 -24.46 21.31 -1.10
CA ASP A 88 -24.13 22.62 -0.52
C ASP A 88 -24.52 23.85 -1.37
N GLY A 89 -25.51 23.69 -2.24
CA GLY A 89 -26.02 24.72 -3.15
C GLY A 89 -25.29 24.77 -4.51
N GLU A 90 -24.34 23.87 -4.75
CA GLU A 90 -23.65 23.70 -6.01
C GLU A 90 -24.28 22.56 -6.83
N LYS A 91 -24.37 22.74 -8.15
CA LYS A 91 -24.82 21.72 -9.09
C LYS A 91 -23.61 20.92 -9.55
N LEU A 92 -23.61 19.63 -9.31
CA LEU A 92 -22.63 18.67 -9.81
C LEU A 92 -23.29 17.70 -10.79
N GLY A 93 -22.56 17.24 -11.78
CA GLY A 93 -23.00 16.09 -12.56
C GLY A 93 -23.00 14.81 -11.71
N ASN A 94 -23.87 13.86 -12.03
CA ASN A 94 -23.97 12.61 -11.27
C ASN A 94 -22.65 11.87 -11.18
N THR A 95 -21.92 11.73 -12.29
CA THR A 95 -20.62 11.05 -12.32
C THR A 95 -19.55 11.86 -11.58
N GLU A 96 -19.60 13.18 -11.67
CA GLU A 96 -18.73 14.10 -10.93
C GLU A 96 -18.88 13.95 -9.42
N TYR A 97 -20.10 13.94 -8.92
CA TYR A 97 -20.40 13.71 -7.51
C TYR A 97 -19.82 12.39 -7.00
N VAL A 98 -19.96 11.31 -7.76
CA VAL A 98 -19.40 10.00 -7.41
C VAL A 98 -17.87 10.03 -7.45
N ALA A 99 -17.26 10.70 -8.44
CA ALA A 99 -15.81 10.86 -8.54
C ALA A 99 -15.22 11.60 -7.34
N GLU A 100 -15.88 12.67 -6.87
CA GLU A 100 -15.46 13.41 -5.68
C GLU A 100 -15.53 12.55 -4.40
N LEU A 101 -16.59 11.74 -4.24
CA LEU A 101 -16.71 10.81 -3.12
C LEU A 101 -15.63 9.74 -3.14
N ILE A 102 -15.30 9.20 -4.32
CA ILE A 102 -14.19 8.26 -4.49
C ILE A 102 -12.88 8.93 -4.08
N GLN A 103 -12.60 10.14 -4.58
CA GLN A 103 -11.38 10.88 -4.23
C GLN A 103 -11.28 11.14 -2.73
N GLN A 104 -12.37 11.54 -2.09
CA GLN A 104 -12.41 11.75 -0.64
C GLN A 104 -12.16 10.46 0.14
N THR A 105 -12.51 9.31 -0.42
CA THR A 105 -12.41 8.00 0.24
C THR A 105 -11.04 7.35 0.05
N VAL A 106 -10.50 7.36 -1.18
CA VAL A 106 -9.25 6.65 -1.51
C VAL A 106 -8.07 7.58 -1.77
N GLY A 107 -8.30 8.89 -1.81
CA GLY A 107 -7.31 9.88 -2.26
C GLY A 107 -7.10 9.82 -3.78
N GLY A 108 -5.99 10.37 -4.25
CA GLY A 108 -5.64 10.34 -5.67
C GLY A 108 -5.90 11.63 -6.42
N ASP A 109 -5.47 11.65 -7.67
CA ASP A 109 -5.63 12.80 -8.55
C ASP A 109 -6.96 12.73 -9.29
N LEU A 110 -7.74 13.80 -9.21
CA LEU A 110 -9.02 13.93 -9.91
C LEU A 110 -8.77 14.54 -11.29
N PHE A 111 -9.26 13.88 -12.33
CA PHE A 111 -9.14 14.36 -13.71
C PHE A 111 -10.49 14.33 -14.42
N ARG A 112 -11.01 15.51 -14.76
CA ARG A 112 -12.21 15.62 -15.58
C ARG A 112 -11.85 15.48 -17.05
N ILE A 113 -12.47 14.54 -17.74
CA ILE A 113 -12.37 14.37 -19.19
C ILE A 113 -13.24 15.46 -19.84
N GLU A 114 -12.62 16.45 -20.45
CA GLU A 114 -13.26 17.56 -21.12
C GLU A 114 -12.89 17.58 -22.59
N THR A 115 -13.80 18.06 -23.42
CA THR A 115 -13.63 18.18 -24.87
C THR A 115 -13.40 19.63 -25.28
N VAL A 116 -12.67 19.84 -26.36
CA VAL A 116 -12.40 21.18 -26.91
C VAL A 116 -13.70 21.88 -27.31
N GLU A 117 -14.66 21.15 -27.84
CA GLU A 117 -16.00 21.63 -28.10
C GLU A 117 -16.91 21.18 -26.95
N ASP A 118 -17.52 22.15 -26.24
CA ASP A 118 -18.40 21.87 -25.12
C ASP A 118 -19.68 21.16 -25.56
N TYR A 119 -20.10 20.19 -24.76
CA TYR A 119 -21.43 19.57 -24.94
C TYR A 119 -22.55 20.53 -24.56
N PRO A 120 -23.71 20.47 -25.27
CA PRO A 120 -24.89 21.22 -24.87
C PRO A 120 -25.32 20.84 -23.43
N LEU A 121 -25.77 21.84 -22.67
CA LEU A 121 -26.32 21.61 -21.32
C LEU A 121 -27.84 21.35 -21.35
N ASP A 122 -28.52 21.68 -22.46
CA ASP A 122 -29.93 21.34 -22.67
C ASP A 122 -30.07 19.86 -23.07
N HIS A 123 -31.03 19.17 -22.47
CA HIS A 123 -31.23 17.72 -22.61
C HIS A 123 -31.32 17.22 -24.05
N ASP A 124 -32.29 17.76 -24.84
CA ASP A 124 -32.54 17.24 -26.18
C ASP A 124 -31.32 17.42 -27.12
N PRO A 125 -30.65 18.60 -27.20
CA PRO A 125 -29.43 18.75 -27.97
C PRO A 125 -28.28 17.86 -27.50
N LEU A 126 -28.13 17.65 -26.19
CA LEU A 126 -27.10 16.77 -25.63
C LEU A 126 -27.31 15.32 -26.07
N VAL A 127 -28.54 14.84 -25.98
CA VAL A 127 -28.91 13.47 -26.35
C VAL A 127 -28.75 13.22 -27.85
N ASP A 128 -29.14 14.22 -28.70
CA ASP A 128 -28.98 14.15 -30.14
C ASP A 128 -27.50 14.14 -30.55
N GLN A 129 -26.66 15.01 -29.96
CA GLN A 129 -25.21 15.03 -30.23
C GLN A 129 -24.55 13.72 -29.82
N ALA A 130 -24.88 13.20 -28.64
CA ALA A 130 -24.33 11.93 -28.16
C ALA A 130 -24.66 10.76 -29.10
N ALA A 131 -25.89 10.74 -29.67
CA ALA A 131 -26.30 9.73 -30.64
C ALA A 131 -25.55 9.88 -31.97
N ASP A 132 -25.42 11.11 -32.47
CA ASP A 132 -24.74 11.42 -33.73
C ASP A 132 -23.25 11.06 -33.65
N GLU A 133 -22.60 11.33 -32.51
CA GLU A 133 -21.19 10.97 -32.27
C GLU A 133 -20.99 9.43 -32.23
N GLN A 134 -21.89 8.71 -31.56
CA GLN A 134 -21.86 7.26 -31.50
C GLN A 134 -22.09 6.62 -32.88
N ASP A 135 -23.11 7.10 -33.63
CA ASP A 135 -23.38 6.60 -34.97
C ASP A 135 -22.22 6.86 -35.96
N ALA A 136 -21.48 7.96 -35.77
CA ALA A 136 -20.33 8.33 -36.58
C ALA A 136 -19.02 7.69 -36.13
N ASP A 137 -19.00 6.96 -35.00
CA ASP A 137 -17.77 6.50 -34.33
C ASP A 137 -16.74 7.64 -34.14
N PHE A 138 -17.26 8.81 -33.76
CA PHE A 138 -16.48 10.05 -33.65
C PHE A 138 -15.58 10.03 -32.39
N ARG A 139 -14.43 10.67 -32.46
CA ARG A 139 -13.52 10.87 -31.34
C ARG A 139 -13.40 12.36 -31.05
N PRO A 140 -14.12 12.90 -30.07
CA PRO A 140 -13.96 14.30 -29.67
C PRO A 140 -12.53 14.59 -29.25
N GLU A 141 -12.00 15.76 -29.66
CA GLU A 141 -10.68 16.21 -29.23
C GLU A 141 -10.74 16.60 -27.74
N LEU A 142 -9.80 16.11 -26.94
CA LEU A 142 -9.74 16.40 -25.51
C LEU A 142 -9.11 17.77 -25.26
N ALA A 143 -9.69 18.53 -24.32
CA ALA A 143 -9.25 19.88 -23.96
C ALA A 143 -8.07 19.87 -22.99
N ALA A 144 -7.91 18.81 -22.22
CA ALA A 144 -6.85 18.63 -21.23
C ALA A 144 -6.29 17.20 -21.30
N HIS A 145 -5.04 17.07 -20.88
CA HIS A 145 -4.31 15.80 -20.92
C HIS A 145 -3.73 15.48 -19.54
N VAL A 146 -3.70 14.20 -19.19
CA VAL A 146 -3.08 13.74 -17.93
C VAL A 146 -1.56 13.80 -18.09
N GLU A 147 -0.91 14.60 -17.26
CA GLU A 147 0.56 14.64 -17.22
C GLU A 147 1.09 13.40 -16.47
N ASN A 148 2.17 12.80 -16.98
CA ASN A 148 2.83 11.64 -16.37
C ASN A 148 1.88 10.46 -16.11
N PHE A 149 1.05 10.10 -17.10
CA PHE A 149 0.05 9.03 -16.96
C PHE A 149 0.66 7.68 -16.52
N GLU A 150 1.91 7.43 -16.82
CA GLU A 150 2.67 6.24 -16.42
C GLU A 150 2.80 6.08 -14.90
N GLN A 151 2.69 7.15 -14.11
CA GLN A 151 2.78 7.08 -12.64
C GLN A 151 1.60 6.35 -11.99
N TYR A 152 0.44 6.28 -12.68
CA TYR A 152 -0.77 5.69 -12.11
C TYR A 152 -0.79 4.18 -12.30
N GLU A 153 -1.05 3.47 -11.22
CA GLU A 153 -1.27 2.03 -11.17
C GLU A 153 -2.76 1.70 -11.23
N TYR A 154 -3.57 2.51 -10.56
CA TYR A 154 -5.03 2.39 -10.49
C TYR A 154 -5.69 3.57 -11.19
N VAL A 155 -6.61 3.26 -12.11
CA VAL A 155 -7.41 4.27 -12.81
C VAL A 155 -8.88 4.00 -12.59
N PHE A 156 -9.49 4.77 -11.69
CA PHE A 156 -10.95 4.84 -11.62
C PHE A 156 -11.45 5.55 -12.86
N LEU A 157 -12.34 4.92 -13.61
CA LEU A 157 -12.87 5.45 -14.85
C LEU A 157 -14.39 5.65 -14.76
N GLY A 158 -14.82 6.90 -14.66
CA GLY A 158 -16.19 7.29 -14.44
C GLY A 158 -16.88 7.86 -15.67
N PHE A 159 -18.10 7.40 -15.96
CA PHE A 159 -18.88 7.95 -17.08
C PHE A 159 -20.39 7.66 -16.93
N PRO A 160 -21.24 8.50 -17.53
CA PRO A 160 -22.64 8.18 -17.70
C PRO A 160 -22.83 7.18 -18.84
N ASN A 161 -23.75 6.24 -18.68
CA ASN A 161 -24.15 5.36 -19.78
C ASN A 161 -25.08 6.12 -20.72
N TRP A 162 -24.60 6.45 -21.92
CA TRP A 162 -25.34 7.12 -22.99
C TRP A 162 -25.64 6.14 -24.13
N TRP A 163 -26.88 5.95 -24.46
CA TRP A 163 -27.36 5.08 -25.54
C TRP A 163 -26.86 3.61 -25.42
N GLY A 164 -26.66 3.15 -24.21
CA GLY A 164 -26.20 1.79 -23.94
C GLY A 164 -24.67 1.60 -24.06
N ASP A 165 -23.92 2.69 -24.12
CA ASP A 165 -22.46 2.69 -24.26
C ASP A 165 -21.82 3.86 -23.49
N MET A 166 -20.50 3.99 -23.59
CA MET A 166 -19.74 5.13 -23.06
C MET A 166 -19.89 6.36 -23.97
N PRO A 167 -19.82 7.58 -23.42
CA PRO A 167 -19.64 8.78 -24.23
C PRO A 167 -18.38 8.72 -25.10
N MET A 168 -18.42 9.27 -26.31
CA MET A 168 -17.30 9.17 -27.24
C MET A 168 -16.02 9.87 -26.75
N ALA A 169 -16.14 10.87 -25.85
CA ALA A 169 -15.01 11.47 -25.16
C ALA A 169 -14.22 10.47 -24.27
N VAL A 170 -14.90 9.46 -23.70
CA VAL A 170 -14.24 8.39 -22.94
C VAL A 170 -13.46 7.45 -23.85
N TYR A 171 -13.95 7.20 -25.07
CA TYR A 171 -13.18 6.49 -26.10
C TYR A 171 -11.91 7.25 -26.48
N SER A 172 -12.00 8.59 -26.69
CA SER A 172 -10.83 9.42 -26.95
C SER A 172 -9.81 9.30 -25.83
N PHE A 173 -10.24 9.33 -24.57
CA PHE A 173 -9.36 9.16 -23.40
C PHE A 173 -8.71 7.78 -23.35
N LEU A 174 -9.49 6.71 -23.55
CA LEU A 174 -8.97 5.35 -23.55
C LEU A 174 -7.96 5.10 -24.69
N GLU A 175 -8.17 5.69 -25.84
CA GLU A 175 -7.30 5.54 -27.01
C GLU A 175 -6.05 6.43 -26.95
N GLU A 176 -6.01 7.45 -26.06
CA GLU A 176 -4.86 8.35 -25.94
C GLU A 176 -3.74 7.77 -25.10
N TYR A 177 -4.05 6.97 -24.06
CA TYR A 177 -3.08 6.47 -23.10
C TYR A 177 -2.87 4.95 -23.19
N ASP A 178 -1.67 4.51 -22.80
CA ASP A 178 -1.35 3.09 -22.61
C ASP A 178 -1.74 2.65 -21.19
N PHE A 179 -2.75 1.79 -21.09
CA PHE A 179 -3.18 1.20 -19.83
C PHE A 179 -2.52 -0.16 -19.55
N GLY A 180 -1.49 -0.53 -20.32
CA GLY A 180 -0.77 -1.77 -20.08
C GLY A 180 -0.25 -1.88 -18.65
N ALA A 181 -0.56 -2.99 -17.97
CA ALA A 181 -0.25 -3.26 -16.57
C ALA A 181 -0.94 -2.34 -15.53
N LYS A 182 -1.87 -1.47 -15.94
CA LYS A 182 -2.69 -0.69 -15.00
C LYS A 182 -3.99 -1.40 -14.68
N THR A 183 -4.57 -1.11 -13.51
CA THR A 183 -5.88 -1.63 -13.11
C THR A 183 -6.95 -0.58 -13.37
N ILE A 184 -7.92 -0.90 -14.23
CA ILE A 184 -9.08 -0.03 -14.51
C ILE A 184 -10.24 -0.44 -13.60
N ILE A 185 -10.84 0.56 -12.92
CA ILE A 185 -11.93 0.39 -11.97
C ILE A 185 -13.11 1.24 -12.44
N PRO A 186 -14.08 0.67 -13.19
CA PRO A 186 -15.19 1.44 -13.73
C PRO A 186 -16.20 1.83 -12.65
N PHE A 187 -16.70 3.09 -12.74
CA PHE A 187 -17.90 3.53 -12.03
C PHE A 187 -18.84 4.25 -13.00
N ILE A 188 -20.08 3.80 -13.02
CA ILE A 188 -21.02 4.11 -14.08
C ILE A 188 -22.31 4.67 -13.50
N THR A 189 -22.76 5.82 -14.00
CA THR A 189 -24.08 6.36 -13.72
C THR A 189 -25.02 6.13 -14.90
N HIS A 190 -26.29 5.83 -14.66
CA HIS A 190 -27.21 5.49 -15.75
C HIS A 190 -28.66 5.88 -15.50
N GLY A 191 -29.41 6.04 -16.56
CA GLY A 191 -30.86 6.33 -16.53
C GLY A 191 -31.76 5.09 -16.55
N GLY A 192 -31.23 3.88 -16.38
CA GLY A 192 -31.95 2.61 -16.42
C GLY A 192 -31.26 1.50 -17.22
N SER A 193 -30.19 1.80 -17.95
CA SER A 193 -29.47 0.84 -18.81
C SER A 193 -28.44 -0.04 -18.06
N GLY A 194 -28.12 0.28 -16.79
CA GLY A 194 -27.02 -0.37 -16.09
C GLY A 194 -25.67 -0.08 -16.76
N ALA A 195 -24.73 -1.00 -16.63
CA ALA A 195 -23.43 -0.91 -17.31
C ALA A 195 -23.51 -1.22 -18.82
N SER A 196 -24.55 -1.87 -19.29
CA SER A 196 -24.68 -2.35 -20.69
C SER A 196 -23.46 -3.23 -21.08
N ARG A 197 -22.76 -2.89 -22.19
CA ARG A 197 -21.55 -3.59 -22.64
C ARG A 197 -20.27 -2.83 -22.38
N THR A 198 -20.32 -1.76 -21.63
CA THR A 198 -19.18 -0.83 -21.48
C THR A 198 -17.95 -1.51 -20.88
N ILE A 199 -18.12 -2.44 -19.96
CA ILE A 199 -17.01 -3.21 -19.34
C ILE A 199 -16.29 -4.09 -20.39
N ASP A 200 -17.06 -4.80 -21.22
CA ASP A 200 -16.49 -5.60 -22.32
C ASP A 200 -15.77 -4.69 -23.32
N THR A 201 -16.36 -3.54 -23.65
CA THR A 201 -15.77 -2.56 -24.57
C THR A 201 -14.46 -1.98 -24.05
N ILE A 202 -14.38 -1.62 -22.77
CA ILE A 202 -13.12 -1.16 -22.14
C ILE A 202 -12.06 -2.25 -22.24
N SER A 203 -12.41 -3.50 -21.94
CA SER A 203 -11.50 -4.63 -22.02
C SER A 203 -11.01 -4.92 -23.45
N GLU A 204 -11.87 -4.70 -24.45
CA GLU A 204 -11.52 -4.85 -25.87
C GLU A 204 -10.58 -3.72 -26.35
N LEU A 205 -10.78 -2.47 -25.86
CA LEU A 205 -9.94 -1.32 -26.18
C LEU A 205 -8.58 -1.39 -25.48
N GLN A 206 -8.55 -1.90 -24.26
CA GLN A 206 -7.34 -1.94 -23.42
C GLN A 206 -7.01 -3.38 -22.98
N PRO A 207 -6.62 -4.27 -23.91
CA PRO A 207 -6.40 -5.69 -23.60
C PRO A 207 -5.17 -5.95 -22.71
N GLY A 208 -4.32 -4.95 -22.48
CA GLY A 208 -3.18 -4.99 -21.58
C GLY A 208 -3.49 -4.55 -20.14
N ALA A 209 -4.67 -3.96 -19.91
CA ALA A 209 -5.10 -3.53 -18.60
C ALA A 209 -5.72 -4.69 -17.79
N LEU A 210 -5.64 -4.58 -16.46
CA LEU A 210 -6.40 -5.43 -15.55
C LEU A 210 -7.74 -4.78 -15.27
N MET A 211 -8.84 -5.49 -15.51
CA MET A 211 -10.16 -5.03 -15.12
C MET A 211 -10.48 -5.50 -13.70
N MET A 212 -10.76 -4.57 -12.79
CA MET A 212 -11.24 -4.94 -11.47
C MET A 212 -12.72 -5.33 -11.57
N GLY A 213 -13.06 -6.56 -11.24
CA GLY A 213 -14.38 -7.15 -11.41
C GLY A 213 -15.39 -6.79 -10.32
N ASN A 214 -15.40 -5.56 -9.86
CA ASN A 214 -16.36 -5.04 -8.88
C ASN A 214 -16.72 -3.58 -9.24
N GLU A 215 -17.20 -3.39 -10.46
CA GLU A 215 -17.62 -2.08 -10.94
C GLU A 215 -18.77 -1.48 -10.13
N LEU A 216 -18.74 -0.17 -9.90
CA LEU A 216 -19.86 0.55 -9.29
C LEU A 216 -20.85 0.99 -10.36
N VAL A 217 -22.11 0.57 -10.25
CA VAL A 217 -23.17 0.93 -11.19
C VAL A 217 -24.32 1.57 -10.45
N LEU A 218 -24.55 2.86 -10.66
CA LEU A 218 -25.55 3.65 -9.94
C LEU A 218 -26.62 4.21 -10.86
N SER A 219 -27.87 3.99 -10.49
CA SER A 219 -28.98 4.67 -11.14
C SER A 219 -28.97 6.17 -10.80
N ARG A 220 -29.20 7.05 -11.77
CA ARG A 220 -29.32 8.50 -11.54
C ARG A 220 -30.32 8.87 -10.44
N ASN A 221 -31.29 8.01 -10.16
CA ASN A 221 -32.31 8.24 -9.13
C ASN A 221 -31.74 8.00 -7.71
N ASP A 222 -30.64 7.27 -7.61
CA ASP A 222 -30.05 6.83 -6.34
C ASP A 222 -28.75 7.59 -6.02
N VAL A 223 -28.17 8.32 -6.99
CA VAL A 223 -26.87 9.00 -6.84
C VAL A 223 -26.87 10.00 -5.69
N ALA A 224 -27.92 10.80 -5.54
CA ALA A 224 -27.99 11.82 -4.50
C ALA A 224 -27.95 11.25 -3.06
N GLU A 225 -28.33 9.98 -2.89
CA GLU A 225 -28.36 9.26 -1.60
C GLU A 225 -27.29 8.15 -1.56
N SER A 226 -26.32 8.15 -2.49
CA SER A 226 -25.38 7.04 -2.66
C SER A 226 -24.08 7.18 -1.86
N GLU A 227 -23.89 8.23 -1.07
CA GLU A 227 -22.63 8.52 -0.36
C GLU A 227 -22.11 7.29 0.41
N GLU A 228 -22.92 6.70 1.29
CA GLU A 228 -22.54 5.49 2.04
C GLU A 228 -22.20 4.30 1.11
N THR A 229 -22.95 4.14 0.02
CA THR A 229 -22.71 3.06 -0.95
C THR A 229 -21.39 3.24 -1.68
N VAL A 230 -21.08 4.46 -2.12
CA VAL A 230 -19.83 4.79 -2.83
C VAL A 230 -18.64 4.63 -1.90
N VAL A 231 -18.73 5.17 -0.69
CA VAL A 231 -17.67 5.08 0.32
C VAL A 231 -17.38 3.61 0.67
N ASN A 232 -18.40 2.83 1.01
CA ASN A 232 -18.22 1.41 1.35
C ASN A 232 -17.66 0.60 0.16
N TRP A 233 -18.10 0.89 -1.07
CA TRP A 233 -17.56 0.24 -2.26
C TRP A 233 -16.08 0.60 -2.48
N ALA A 234 -15.73 1.87 -2.42
CA ALA A 234 -14.37 2.34 -2.66
C ALA A 234 -13.40 1.82 -1.57
N GLN A 235 -13.81 1.81 -0.30
CA GLN A 235 -13.04 1.21 0.79
C GLN A 235 -12.87 -0.30 0.61
N GLY A 236 -13.94 -1.00 0.17
CA GLY A 236 -13.91 -2.44 -0.07
C GLY A 236 -12.98 -2.88 -1.21
N LEU A 237 -12.49 -1.96 -2.04
CA LEU A 237 -11.47 -2.24 -3.07
C LEU A 237 -10.05 -2.36 -2.49
N GLY A 238 -9.83 -1.86 -1.27
CA GLY A 238 -8.50 -1.85 -0.65
C GLY A 238 -7.48 -0.96 -1.36
N ILE A 239 -7.94 -0.03 -2.20
CA ILE A 239 -7.10 0.89 -2.96
C ILE A 239 -7.08 2.23 -2.24
N ASN A 240 -5.89 2.66 -1.87
CA ASN A 240 -5.66 4.00 -1.33
C ASN A 240 -4.54 4.67 -2.13
N ALA A 241 -4.70 5.96 -2.41
CA ALA A 241 -3.68 6.71 -3.12
C ALA A 241 -2.37 6.70 -2.33
N VAL A 242 -1.32 6.24 -2.97
CA VAL A 242 0.03 6.27 -2.40
C VAL A 242 0.58 7.68 -2.56
N THR A 243 0.96 8.30 -1.46
CA THR A 243 1.60 9.61 -1.49
C THR A 243 3.11 9.43 -1.38
N GLU A 244 3.86 9.85 -2.39
CA GLU A 244 5.32 9.75 -2.38
C GLU A 244 5.96 10.62 -1.29
N LEU A 245 7.03 10.09 -0.70
CA LEU A 245 7.86 10.81 0.26
C LEU A 245 8.81 11.73 -0.50
N ARG A 246 8.73 13.05 -0.30
CA ARG A 246 9.64 14.03 -0.94
C ARG A 246 10.57 14.70 0.04
N GLU A 247 11.77 15.07 -0.43
CA GLU A 247 12.76 15.83 0.32
C GLU A 247 12.26 17.26 0.66
N ALA A 248 12.42 17.67 1.91
CA ALA A 248 12.38 19.07 2.25
C ALA A 248 13.69 19.73 1.78
N GLY A 249 13.61 20.93 1.21
CA GLY A 249 14.74 21.64 0.57
C GLY A 249 15.92 22.03 1.46
N ASP A 250 16.08 21.42 2.65
CA ASP A 250 17.20 21.56 3.58
C ASP A 250 18.10 20.30 3.63
N GLY A 251 17.86 19.29 2.76
CA GLY A 251 18.57 18.01 2.77
C GLY A 251 18.10 17.03 3.84
N SER A 252 17.00 17.34 4.53
CA SER A 252 16.32 16.44 5.45
C SER A 252 15.20 15.73 4.69
N THR A 253 15.29 14.42 4.55
CA THR A 253 14.22 13.59 3.99
C THR A 253 13.06 13.54 5.00
N VAL A 254 12.01 14.28 4.74
CA VAL A 254 10.78 14.22 5.53
C VAL A 254 9.80 13.30 4.81
N LEU A 255 9.27 12.31 5.52
CA LEU A 255 8.07 11.60 5.11
C LEU A 255 6.93 12.65 5.03
N THR A 256 6.62 13.12 3.82
CA THR A 256 5.70 14.26 3.62
C THR A 256 4.24 13.86 3.41
N ALA A 257 3.93 12.57 3.40
CA ALA A 257 2.55 12.20 3.69
C ALA A 257 2.29 12.53 5.16
N ALA A 258 1.50 13.56 5.41
CA ALA A 258 1.02 13.81 6.76
C ALA A 258 0.30 12.52 7.21
N ALA A 259 0.77 11.91 8.30
CA ALA A 259 0.07 10.80 8.91
C ALA A 259 -1.36 11.25 9.21
N ASP A 260 -2.35 10.47 8.79
CA ASP A 260 -3.76 10.74 9.01
C ASP A 260 -4.31 9.71 9.98
N ALA A 261 -4.74 10.18 11.14
CA ALA A 261 -5.29 9.31 12.19
C ALA A 261 -6.72 8.85 11.91
N TYR A 262 -7.37 9.40 10.89
CA TYR A 262 -8.79 9.19 10.66
C TYR A 262 -9.10 8.52 9.31
N ASN A 263 -8.17 8.59 8.36
CA ASN A 263 -8.33 8.00 7.05
C ASN A 263 -7.28 6.91 6.81
N SER A 264 -7.67 5.85 6.13
CA SER A 264 -6.73 4.82 5.69
C SER A 264 -5.77 5.41 4.65
N GLN A 265 -4.50 5.08 4.78
CA GLN A 265 -3.43 5.56 3.90
C GLN A 265 -2.51 4.42 3.49
N THR A 266 -2.04 4.47 2.25
CA THR A 266 -0.91 3.65 1.80
C THR A 266 0.34 4.52 1.74
N LEU A 267 1.42 4.09 2.41
CA LEU A 267 2.63 4.89 2.62
C LEU A 267 3.86 4.07 2.27
N TYR A 268 4.64 4.50 1.28
CA TYR A 268 5.92 3.87 0.96
C TYR A 268 6.93 4.06 2.09
N LEU A 269 7.64 2.98 2.41
CA LEU A 269 8.61 2.97 3.53
C LEU A 269 9.97 3.55 3.14
N TRP A 270 10.32 3.52 1.87
CA TRP A 270 11.61 3.95 1.34
C TRP A 270 11.41 4.88 0.15
N GLU A 271 12.33 5.84 0.00
CA GLU A 271 12.44 6.54 -1.28
C GLU A 271 12.76 5.57 -2.40
N GLU A 272 12.35 5.91 -3.61
CA GLU A 272 12.63 5.08 -4.77
C GLU A 272 14.15 4.87 -4.93
N GLY A 273 14.54 3.60 -4.99
CA GLY A 273 15.95 3.21 -5.12
C GLY A 273 16.81 3.31 -3.86
N ASN A 274 16.25 3.75 -2.70
CA ASN A 274 17.00 3.86 -1.44
C ASN A 274 16.64 2.77 -0.40
N ALA A 275 15.90 1.73 -0.78
CA ALA A 275 15.70 0.60 0.13
C ALA A 275 17.01 -0.18 0.28
N PRO A 276 17.53 -0.38 1.52
CA PRO A 276 18.78 -1.09 1.73
C PRO A 276 18.66 -2.53 1.24
N ALA A 277 19.54 -2.95 0.32
CA ALA A 277 19.50 -4.26 -0.29
C ALA A 277 20.88 -4.81 -0.63
N THR A 278 21.08 -6.10 -0.34
CA THR A 278 22.22 -6.89 -0.81
C THR A 278 21.85 -7.85 -1.93
N THR A 279 20.53 -7.97 -2.19
CA THR A 279 19.98 -8.83 -3.22
C THR A 279 19.89 -8.05 -4.54
N GLU A 280 20.51 -8.55 -5.59
CA GLU A 280 20.33 -8.04 -6.96
C GLU A 280 19.10 -8.74 -7.59
N TYR A 281 18.02 -7.98 -7.78
CA TYR A 281 16.78 -8.45 -8.38
C TYR A 281 16.38 -7.56 -9.54
N THR A 282 16.64 -8.00 -10.75
CA THR A 282 16.45 -7.20 -11.98
C THR A 282 15.41 -7.79 -12.93
N GLN A 283 15.00 -9.05 -12.75
CA GLN A 283 14.03 -9.70 -13.62
C GLN A 283 13.28 -10.81 -12.88
N ASN A 284 11.95 -10.75 -12.90
CA ASN A 284 11.07 -11.84 -12.49
C ASN A 284 10.75 -12.74 -13.70
N ASN A 285 11.18 -13.99 -13.62
CA ASN A 285 10.89 -14.99 -14.65
C ASN A 285 9.68 -15.87 -14.26
N GLY A 286 8.72 -15.32 -13.52
CA GLY A 286 7.54 -16.02 -13.01
C GLY A 286 7.84 -16.88 -11.78
N ASN A 287 8.93 -16.61 -11.06
CA ASN A 287 9.34 -17.37 -9.89
C ASN A 287 8.87 -16.76 -8.56
N TYR A 288 8.52 -15.48 -8.56
CA TYR A 288 8.19 -14.72 -7.33
C TYR A 288 6.91 -13.92 -7.54
N SER A 289 6.20 -13.60 -6.45
CA SER A 289 4.96 -12.81 -6.50
C SER A 289 5.21 -11.35 -6.80
N ASP A 290 6.27 -10.77 -6.22
CA ASP A 290 6.62 -9.38 -6.47
C ASP A 290 7.55 -9.25 -7.68
N ASP A 291 7.42 -8.15 -8.40
CA ASP A 291 8.33 -7.77 -9.49
C ASP A 291 9.55 -6.98 -8.96
N PRO A 292 10.63 -6.83 -9.76
CA PRO A 292 11.83 -6.09 -9.36
C PRO A 292 11.60 -4.66 -8.89
N GLY A 293 10.53 -4.01 -9.37
CA GLY A 293 10.16 -2.65 -9.00
C GLY A 293 9.32 -2.54 -7.72
N PHE A 294 9.04 -3.66 -7.04
CA PHE A 294 8.24 -3.62 -5.80
C PHE A 294 8.89 -2.71 -4.75
N ARG A 295 8.13 -1.73 -4.26
CA ARG A 295 8.52 -0.83 -3.18
C ARG A 295 7.75 -1.21 -1.92
N PRO A 296 8.42 -1.48 -0.78
CA PRO A 296 7.76 -1.76 0.49
C PRO A 296 6.90 -0.58 0.96
N TYR A 297 5.69 -0.89 1.43
CA TYR A 297 4.74 0.10 1.93
C TYR A 297 3.95 -0.43 3.12
N LEU A 298 3.32 0.45 3.86
CA LEU A 298 2.33 0.10 4.87
C LEU A 298 0.95 0.66 4.49
N VAL A 299 -0.09 -0.03 4.94
CA VAL A 299 -1.49 0.43 4.84
C VAL A 299 -2.00 0.66 6.26
N SER A 300 -2.52 1.86 6.55
CA SER A 300 -3.07 2.19 7.85
C SER A 300 -4.57 1.88 7.93
N PHE A 301 -5.01 1.39 9.07
CA PHE A 301 -6.40 1.12 9.43
C PHE A 301 -6.70 1.90 10.71
N PRO A 302 -7.36 3.08 10.58
CA PRO A 302 -7.61 3.96 11.70
C PRO A 302 -8.60 3.39 12.70
N VAL A 303 -8.43 3.76 13.96
CA VAL A 303 -9.43 3.50 15.00
C VAL A 303 -10.71 4.28 14.67
N PRO A 304 -11.90 3.63 14.67
CA PRO A 304 -13.16 4.30 14.38
C PRO A 304 -13.44 5.48 15.32
N GLU A 305 -14.04 6.55 14.78
CA GLU A 305 -14.38 7.74 15.55
C GLU A 305 -15.22 7.40 16.79
N GLY A 306 -14.81 7.92 17.95
CA GLY A 306 -15.46 7.68 19.23
C GLY A 306 -14.99 6.43 19.98
N THR A 307 -14.09 5.65 19.41
CA THR A 307 -13.39 4.55 20.09
C THR A 307 -12.14 5.08 20.80
N GLU A 308 -11.86 4.60 22.00
CA GLU A 308 -10.64 4.95 22.73
C GLU A 308 -9.40 4.35 22.05
N ILE A 309 -8.41 5.18 21.76
CA ILE A 309 -7.14 4.72 21.18
C ILE A 309 -6.27 4.17 22.29
N LYS A 310 -5.81 2.91 22.12
CA LYS A 310 -5.02 2.15 23.11
C LYS A 310 -3.53 2.05 22.76
N GLY A 311 -3.16 2.26 21.51
CA GLY A 311 -1.81 2.09 21.00
C GLY A 311 -1.81 1.74 19.52
N ALA A 312 -0.72 1.17 19.01
CA ALA A 312 -0.58 0.75 17.61
C ALA A 312 -0.13 -0.70 17.46
N VAL A 313 -0.54 -1.36 16.37
CA VAL A 313 -0.12 -2.71 16.00
C VAL A 313 0.29 -2.74 14.52
N LEU A 314 1.53 -3.17 14.25
CA LEU A 314 2.03 -3.41 12.90
C LEU A 314 1.95 -4.90 12.59
N ILE A 315 1.32 -5.25 11.48
CA ILE A 315 0.90 -6.61 11.13
C ILE A 315 1.67 -7.08 9.90
N CYS A 316 2.34 -8.23 10.02
CA CYS A 316 3.04 -8.89 8.92
C CYS A 316 2.32 -10.20 8.55
N ALA A 317 1.65 -10.21 7.40
CA ALA A 317 1.01 -11.42 6.88
C ALA A 317 2.05 -12.50 6.52
N GLY A 318 1.68 -13.76 6.65
CA GLY A 318 2.51 -14.90 6.26
C GLY A 318 2.47 -15.19 4.76
N GLY A 319 2.95 -16.37 4.37
CA GLY A 319 3.02 -16.78 2.96
C GLY A 319 4.37 -17.35 2.56
N ALA A 320 5.15 -17.87 3.54
CA ALA A 320 6.45 -18.51 3.35
C ALA A 320 7.49 -17.63 2.61
N PHE A 321 7.38 -16.32 2.71
CA PHE A 321 8.16 -15.32 1.96
C PHE A 321 8.00 -15.46 0.42
N GLN A 322 6.91 -16.05 -0.06
CA GLN A 322 6.60 -16.19 -1.48
C GLN A 322 5.45 -15.29 -1.90
N PHE A 323 4.53 -15.03 -1.01
CA PHE A 323 3.40 -14.11 -1.15
C PHE A 323 3.03 -13.57 0.23
N ARG A 324 2.14 -12.60 0.29
CA ARG A 324 1.52 -12.10 1.53
C ARG A 324 0.06 -12.56 1.55
N SER A 325 -0.34 -13.27 2.62
CA SER A 325 -1.71 -13.79 2.82
C SER A 325 -2.62 -12.70 3.37
N ASP A 326 -2.71 -11.56 2.68
CA ASP A 326 -3.41 -10.37 3.17
C ASP A 326 -4.88 -10.63 3.46
N GLU A 327 -5.60 -11.35 2.58
CA GLU A 327 -7.02 -11.68 2.73
C GLU A 327 -7.36 -12.43 4.04
N MET A 328 -6.38 -13.10 4.66
CA MET A 328 -6.58 -13.91 5.87
C MET A 328 -5.84 -13.38 7.09
N GLU A 329 -4.73 -12.69 6.89
CA GLU A 329 -3.74 -12.40 7.93
C GLU A 329 -3.33 -10.90 7.97
N GLY A 330 -3.79 -10.08 7.03
CA GLY A 330 -3.52 -8.65 6.92
C GLY A 330 -4.76 -7.82 7.18
N THR A 331 -5.45 -7.40 6.13
CA THR A 331 -6.59 -6.49 6.16
C THR A 331 -7.66 -6.86 7.20
N PRO A 332 -8.21 -8.09 7.27
CA PRO A 332 -9.26 -8.40 8.25
C PRO A 332 -8.77 -8.35 9.71
N VAL A 333 -7.48 -8.64 9.93
CA VAL A 333 -6.87 -8.56 11.26
C VAL A 333 -6.70 -7.09 11.67
N ALA A 334 -6.26 -6.25 10.73
CA ALA A 334 -6.10 -4.81 10.97
C ALA A 334 -7.43 -4.13 11.28
N GLU A 335 -8.50 -4.46 10.55
CA GLU A 335 -9.86 -3.97 10.78
C GLU A 335 -10.38 -4.37 12.15
N GLU A 336 -10.21 -5.64 12.55
CA GLU A 336 -10.63 -6.11 13.87
C GLU A 336 -9.86 -5.42 15.00
N LEU A 337 -8.54 -5.27 14.88
CA LEU A 337 -7.72 -4.57 15.88
C LEU A 337 -8.05 -3.07 15.93
N ALA A 338 -8.31 -2.43 14.79
CA ALA A 338 -8.76 -1.04 14.74
C ALA A 338 -10.10 -0.86 15.47
N SER A 339 -11.07 -1.78 15.29
CA SER A 339 -12.35 -1.76 16.00
C SER A 339 -12.20 -1.87 17.52
N ARG A 340 -11.08 -2.46 17.98
CA ARG A 340 -10.74 -2.62 19.41
C ARG A 340 -9.93 -1.47 20.00
N GLY A 341 -9.57 -0.48 19.18
CA GLY A 341 -8.88 0.73 19.63
C GLY A 341 -7.38 0.77 19.32
N TYR A 342 -6.86 -0.08 18.44
CA TYR A 342 -5.46 -0.04 18.02
C TYR A 342 -5.33 0.58 16.63
N GLN A 343 -4.55 1.65 16.49
CA GLN A 343 -4.11 2.11 15.19
C GLN A 343 -3.35 0.97 14.51
N SER A 344 -3.93 0.38 13.48
CA SER A 344 -3.41 -0.86 12.90
C SER A 344 -2.77 -0.60 11.54
N PHE A 345 -1.69 -1.30 11.25
CA PHE A 345 -0.91 -1.10 10.05
C PHE A 345 -0.52 -2.45 9.43
N VAL A 346 -0.92 -2.70 8.19
CA VAL A 346 -0.45 -3.86 7.43
C VAL A 346 0.83 -3.50 6.71
N VAL A 347 1.92 -4.22 6.99
CA VAL A 347 3.24 -3.97 6.43
C VAL A 347 3.47 -4.87 5.22
N ASN A 348 3.54 -4.27 4.04
CA ASN A 348 3.87 -4.94 2.80
C ASN A 348 5.39 -4.96 2.61
N TYR A 349 6.03 -5.91 3.28
CA TYR A 349 7.48 -6.10 3.29
C TYR A 349 7.97 -6.86 2.05
N ARG A 350 9.25 -6.73 1.69
CA ARG A 350 9.86 -7.45 0.56
C ARG A 350 9.84 -8.96 0.75
N LEU A 351 9.39 -9.65 -0.30
CA LEU A 351 9.38 -11.11 -0.42
C LEU A 351 10.65 -11.62 -1.13
N ARG A 352 10.77 -12.91 -1.29
CA ARG A 352 11.82 -13.50 -2.15
C ARG A 352 11.77 -12.90 -3.56
N PRO A 353 12.94 -12.65 -4.17
CA PRO A 353 14.27 -13.18 -3.82
C PRO A 353 14.99 -12.44 -2.69
N TYR A 354 14.43 -11.36 -2.17
CA TYR A 354 15.01 -10.63 -1.05
C TYR A 354 15.17 -11.51 0.19
N THR A 355 16.15 -11.20 1.03
CA THR A 355 16.44 -11.96 2.25
C THR A 355 15.44 -11.63 3.36
N GLN A 356 15.43 -12.44 4.41
CA GLN A 356 14.63 -12.20 5.61
C GLN A 356 15.06 -10.90 6.31
N GLU A 357 16.36 -10.61 6.29
CA GLU A 357 16.98 -9.41 6.86
C GLU A 357 16.53 -8.13 6.11
N GLU A 358 16.44 -8.19 4.77
CA GLU A 358 15.96 -7.06 3.95
C GLU A 358 14.50 -6.76 4.26
N GLY A 359 13.65 -7.79 4.38
CA GLY A 359 12.25 -7.63 4.78
C GLY A 359 12.10 -7.15 6.24
N ALA A 360 12.99 -7.58 7.15
CA ALA A 360 12.97 -7.13 8.55
C ALA A 360 13.29 -5.63 8.67
N LEU A 361 14.15 -5.09 7.82
CA LEU A 361 14.40 -3.65 7.74
C LEU A 361 13.17 -2.86 7.28
N ASP A 362 12.32 -3.44 6.41
CA ASP A 362 11.07 -2.80 6.02
C ASP A 362 10.12 -2.65 7.22
N LEU A 363 10.00 -3.70 8.06
CA LEU A 363 9.22 -3.61 9.29
C LEU A 363 9.83 -2.62 10.30
N ALA A 364 11.16 -2.65 10.49
CA ALA A 364 11.84 -1.68 11.36
C ALA A 364 11.57 -0.23 10.91
N ARG A 365 11.59 0.01 9.61
CA ARG A 365 11.25 1.30 9.02
C ARG A 365 9.80 1.71 9.30
N ALA A 366 8.86 0.77 9.18
CA ALA A 366 7.45 0.99 9.50
C ALA A 366 7.24 1.36 10.98
N VAL A 367 7.91 0.66 11.91
CA VAL A 367 7.87 0.99 13.35
C VAL A 367 8.37 2.42 13.60
N ARG A 368 9.51 2.81 13.00
CA ARG A 368 10.05 4.17 13.08
C ARG A 368 9.07 5.23 12.58
N PHE A 369 8.41 4.94 11.46
CA PHE A 369 7.40 5.84 10.90
C PHE A 369 6.23 6.05 11.86
N VAL A 370 5.67 4.97 12.39
CA VAL A 370 4.54 5.05 13.33
C VAL A 370 4.95 5.79 14.59
N ARG A 371 6.12 5.50 15.16
CA ARG A 371 6.65 6.19 16.35
C ARG A 371 6.87 7.68 16.11
N LYS A 372 7.46 8.07 14.97
CA LYS A 372 7.65 9.48 14.62
C LYS A 372 6.32 10.26 14.55
N ASN A 373 5.25 9.60 14.18
CA ASN A 373 3.92 10.19 14.01
C ASN A 373 2.95 9.82 15.14
N ALA A 374 3.46 9.38 16.29
CA ALA A 374 2.64 8.95 17.43
C ALA A 374 1.63 10.02 17.87
N ASP A 375 2.03 11.28 17.94
CA ASP A 375 1.14 12.40 18.27
C ASP A 375 -0.03 12.54 17.28
N VAL A 376 0.22 12.31 15.98
CA VAL A 376 -0.81 12.37 14.93
C VAL A 376 -1.79 11.21 15.08
N TYR A 377 -1.28 10.01 15.34
CA TYR A 377 -2.11 8.82 15.56
C TYR A 377 -2.79 8.77 16.93
N GLY A 378 -2.48 9.71 17.81
CA GLY A 378 -3.04 9.79 19.16
C GLY A 378 -2.62 8.65 20.07
N ILE A 379 -1.44 8.07 19.86
CA ILE A 379 -0.86 6.98 20.64
C ILE A 379 0.32 7.47 21.49
N ASP A 380 0.67 6.72 22.55
CA ASP A 380 1.98 6.85 23.18
C ASP A 380 3.06 6.25 22.24
N GLU A 381 4.19 6.95 22.09
CA GLU A 381 5.28 6.48 21.22
C GLU A 381 5.88 5.14 21.65
N ASN A 382 5.66 4.74 22.91
CA ASN A 382 6.10 3.47 23.45
C ASN A 382 5.06 2.34 23.27
N ASP A 383 3.80 2.66 23.02
CA ASP A 383 2.70 1.68 22.89
C ASP A 383 2.54 1.18 21.45
N ILE A 384 3.64 0.67 20.88
CA ILE A 384 3.71 0.14 19.52
C ILE A 384 4.10 -1.34 19.58
N ALA A 385 3.20 -2.21 19.16
CA ALA A 385 3.43 -3.64 19.04
C ALA A 385 3.68 -4.05 17.58
N VAL A 386 4.45 -5.11 17.39
CA VAL A 386 4.55 -5.84 16.12
C VAL A 386 3.88 -7.19 16.27
N MET A 387 3.37 -7.72 15.18
CA MET A 387 2.86 -9.08 15.13
C MET A 387 3.01 -9.67 13.74
N GLY A 388 3.01 -10.99 13.66
CA GLY A 388 3.00 -11.62 12.36
C GLY A 388 2.53 -13.06 12.40
N PHE A 389 2.11 -13.50 11.22
CA PHE A 389 1.56 -14.82 10.97
C PHE A 389 2.59 -15.67 10.24
N SER A 390 2.85 -16.90 10.69
CA SER A 390 3.74 -17.81 9.97
C SER A 390 5.08 -17.14 9.59
N ALA A 391 5.39 -16.98 8.31
CA ALA A 391 6.59 -16.29 7.83
C ALA A 391 6.64 -14.81 8.26
N GLY A 392 5.49 -14.13 8.39
CA GLY A 392 5.42 -12.74 8.86
C GLY A 392 5.86 -12.59 10.32
N GLY A 393 5.53 -13.56 11.19
CA GLY A 393 6.02 -13.56 12.56
C GLY A 393 7.51 -13.90 12.64
N ILE A 394 8.02 -14.76 11.74
CA ILE A 394 9.49 -14.99 11.63
C ILE A 394 10.19 -13.69 11.22
N LEU A 395 9.58 -12.90 10.33
CA LEU A 395 10.07 -11.58 9.94
C LEU A 395 10.10 -10.60 11.12
N ALA A 396 9.02 -10.54 11.90
CA ALA A 396 8.94 -9.71 13.10
C ALA A 396 10.03 -10.11 14.10
N GLY A 397 10.21 -11.42 14.32
CA GLY A 397 11.30 -11.94 15.16
C GLY A 397 12.70 -11.60 14.66
N GLU A 398 12.94 -11.58 13.35
CA GLU A 398 14.23 -11.14 12.77
C GLU A 398 14.47 -9.66 13.04
N MET A 399 13.45 -8.83 12.88
CA MET A 399 13.53 -7.40 13.18
C MET A 399 13.88 -7.17 14.65
N LEU A 400 13.18 -7.82 15.57
CA LEU A 400 13.41 -7.69 17.01
C LEU A 400 14.76 -8.22 17.48
N LEU A 401 15.32 -9.24 16.80
CA LEU A 401 16.61 -9.82 17.17
C LEU A 401 17.81 -9.04 16.63
N ASN A 402 17.65 -8.37 15.47
CA ASN A 402 18.81 -7.87 14.73
C ASN A 402 18.69 -6.43 14.22
N PHE A 403 17.47 -5.85 14.19
CA PHE A 403 17.19 -4.54 13.58
C PHE A 403 16.31 -3.63 14.45
N ASP A 404 16.21 -3.93 15.74
CA ASP A 404 15.59 -3.09 16.75
C ASP A 404 16.42 -1.82 17.08
N GLY A 405 15.92 -0.97 17.93
CA GLY A 405 16.58 0.26 18.34
C GLY A 405 16.97 1.14 17.15
N LEU A 406 18.21 1.57 17.11
CA LEU A 406 18.76 2.44 16.06
C LEU A 406 19.52 1.66 14.97
N VAL A 407 19.42 0.33 14.93
CA VAL A 407 20.05 -0.47 13.87
C VAL A 407 19.30 -0.23 12.56
N ASN A 408 19.96 0.37 11.59
CA ASN A 408 19.36 0.78 10.31
C ASN A 408 19.97 0.03 9.12
N GLY A 409 19.61 0.43 7.91
CA GLY A 409 20.01 -0.20 6.65
C GLY A 409 21.53 -0.35 6.47
N THR A 410 22.36 0.51 7.10
CA THR A 410 23.82 0.41 7.00
C THR A 410 24.40 -0.87 7.64
N ALA A 411 23.63 -1.54 8.50
CA ALA A 411 24.03 -2.84 9.06
C ALA A 411 24.02 -3.95 8.01
N LEU A 412 23.25 -3.79 6.94
CA LEU A 412 23.13 -4.76 5.86
C LEU A 412 23.79 -4.28 4.56
N ASP A 413 23.56 -3.02 4.20
CA ASP A 413 24.02 -2.40 2.96
C ASP A 413 24.90 -1.18 3.26
N ALA A 414 26.17 -1.27 2.89
CA ALA A 414 27.15 -0.21 3.15
C ALA A 414 26.93 1.05 2.27
N ASP A 415 26.18 0.91 1.19
CA ASP A 415 25.87 2.00 0.25
C ASP A 415 24.54 2.70 0.62
N TYR A 416 23.79 2.17 1.59
CA TYR A 416 22.58 2.79 2.10
C TYR A 416 22.87 4.17 2.71
N VAL A 417 22.05 5.16 2.37
CA VAL A 417 22.12 6.52 2.91
C VAL A 417 21.03 6.71 3.95
N PRO A 418 21.38 6.74 5.26
CA PRO A 418 20.41 6.97 6.32
C PRO A 418 19.72 8.34 6.22
N ASP A 419 18.48 8.41 6.67
CA ASP A 419 17.69 9.63 6.75
C ASP A 419 17.17 9.90 8.19
N ALA A 420 16.31 10.90 8.35
CA ALA A 420 15.79 11.31 9.65
C ALA A 420 14.96 10.23 10.39
N LEU A 421 14.40 9.22 9.68
CA LEU A 421 13.73 8.10 10.36
C LEU A 421 14.71 7.12 10.98
N ASP A 422 15.94 7.05 10.50
CA ASP A 422 16.95 6.17 11.08
C ASP A 422 17.46 6.65 12.43
N GLU A 423 17.14 7.90 12.82
CA GLU A 423 17.39 8.45 14.14
C GLU A 423 16.30 8.05 15.18
N ILE A 424 15.21 7.45 14.72
CA ILE A 424 14.08 6.97 15.53
C ILE A 424 14.31 5.50 15.87
N SER A 425 13.93 5.09 17.10
CA SER A 425 14.02 3.68 17.52
C SER A 425 12.98 2.81 16.80
N ALA A 426 13.41 1.60 16.41
CA ALA A 426 12.54 0.53 15.92
C ALA A 426 12.10 -0.46 17.02
N ASP A 427 12.36 -0.16 18.31
CA ASP A 427 11.90 -1.02 19.41
C ASP A 427 10.39 -1.22 19.37
N ALA A 428 9.92 -2.41 19.76
CA ALA A 428 8.51 -2.68 19.95
C ALA A 428 8.21 -3.05 21.40
N ALA A 429 7.05 -2.62 21.89
CA ALA A 429 6.59 -2.88 23.25
C ALA A 429 6.15 -4.34 23.45
N ALA A 430 5.65 -4.97 22.38
CA ALA A 430 5.15 -6.34 22.39
C ALA A 430 5.35 -7.01 21.02
N ASP A 431 5.37 -8.35 21.02
CA ASP A 431 5.37 -9.16 19.80
C ASP A 431 4.24 -10.20 19.82
N GLY A 432 3.57 -10.37 18.68
CA GLY A 432 2.53 -11.36 18.44
C GLY A 432 2.98 -12.46 17.48
N MET A 433 3.28 -13.64 17.97
CA MET A 433 3.66 -14.83 17.20
C MET A 433 2.45 -15.71 16.93
N ILE A 434 1.74 -15.47 15.82
CA ILE A 434 0.57 -16.25 15.46
C ILE A 434 1.00 -17.41 14.54
N TYR A 435 0.91 -18.64 15.03
CA TYR A 435 1.50 -19.87 14.44
C TYR A 435 2.91 -19.62 13.86
N SER A 436 3.73 -18.94 14.66
CA SER A 436 5.08 -18.52 14.31
C SER A 436 6.08 -18.69 15.46
N PHE A 437 7.33 -18.33 15.24
CA PHE A 437 8.42 -18.43 16.19
C PHE A 437 9.60 -17.53 15.81
N TYR A 438 10.45 -17.19 16.78
CA TYR A 438 11.76 -16.60 16.51
C TYR A 438 12.67 -17.63 15.85
N GLY A 439 13.24 -17.30 14.69
CA GLY A 439 14.13 -18.20 13.97
C GLY A 439 14.18 -17.96 12.47
N ARG A 440 14.29 -19.04 11.72
CA ARG A 440 14.31 -19.04 10.25
C ARG A 440 13.14 -19.87 9.71
N LEU A 441 12.78 -19.68 8.46
CA LEU A 441 11.68 -20.43 7.86
C LEU A 441 11.82 -21.94 8.14
N SER A 442 10.78 -22.51 8.75
CA SER A 442 10.68 -23.92 9.18
C SER A 442 11.59 -24.36 10.34
N VAL A 443 12.32 -23.44 11.00
CA VAL A 443 13.21 -23.76 12.12
C VAL A 443 13.10 -22.72 13.22
N GLY A 444 12.36 -23.03 14.30
CA GLY A 444 12.30 -22.23 15.51
C GLY A 444 13.61 -22.32 16.31
N SER A 445 14.11 -21.17 16.77
CA SER A 445 15.32 -21.12 17.60
C SER A 445 15.06 -21.63 19.01
N THR A 446 15.99 -22.43 19.54
CA THR A 446 16.05 -22.84 20.95
C THR A 446 17.32 -22.35 21.63
N ASP A 447 18.05 -21.45 20.99
CA ASP A 447 19.26 -20.85 21.54
C ASP A 447 18.92 -19.75 22.55
N VAL A 448 18.85 -20.10 23.82
CA VAL A 448 18.48 -19.21 24.92
C VAL A 448 19.45 -18.02 25.06
N GLU A 449 20.72 -18.19 24.74
CA GLU A 449 21.70 -17.10 24.86
C GLU A 449 21.53 -16.08 23.74
N MET A 450 21.25 -16.53 22.52
CA MET A 450 20.90 -15.66 21.38
C MET A 450 19.59 -14.88 21.66
N LEU A 451 18.54 -15.57 22.12
CA LEU A 451 17.24 -14.96 22.44
C LEU A 451 17.37 -13.94 23.58
N ARG A 452 18.20 -14.21 24.58
CA ARG A 452 18.47 -13.25 25.67
C ARG A 452 19.25 -12.03 25.18
N ALA A 453 20.21 -12.22 24.29
CA ALA A 453 21.00 -11.13 23.73
C ALA A 453 20.17 -10.17 22.85
N GLY A 454 19.08 -10.66 22.23
CA GLY A 454 18.17 -9.86 21.42
C GLY A 454 17.25 -8.94 22.21
N ASN A 455 17.26 -8.98 23.56
CA ASN A 455 16.42 -8.12 24.41
C ASN A 455 14.94 -8.06 23.97
N LEU A 456 14.36 -9.22 23.68
CA LEU A 456 13.03 -9.36 23.12
C LEU A 456 11.94 -8.78 24.04
N PRO A 457 10.89 -8.16 23.48
CA PRO A 457 9.75 -7.67 24.24
C PRO A 457 8.87 -8.82 24.75
N PRO A 458 7.93 -8.56 25.68
CA PRO A 458 6.84 -9.48 26.00
C PRO A 458 6.24 -10.07 24.72
N THR A 459 6.09 -11.40 24.68
CA THR A 459 5.68 -12.11 23.46
C THR A 459 4.42 -12.95 23.70
N PHE A 460 3.43 -12.75 22.83
CA PHE A 460 2.20 -13.55 22.79
C PHE A 460 2.32 -14.63 21.71
N TYR A 461 2.10 -15.88 22.09
CA TYR A 461 2.04 -17.01 21.15
C TYR A 461 0.61 -17.51 20.99
N CYS A 462 0.14 -17.65 19.75
CA CYS A 462 -1.10 -18.32 19.42
C CYS A 462 -0.86 -19.41 18.38
N TYR A 463 -1.23 -20.67 18.68
CA TYR A 463 -0.96 -21.79 17.79
C TYR A 463 -1.97 -22.91 17.92
N GLY A 464 -2.15 -23.66 16.83
CA GLY A 464 -3.05 -24.80 16.78
C GLY A 464 -2.38 -26.13 17.10
N THR A 465 -3.06 -27.05 17.79
CA THR A 465 -2.52 -28.38 18.16
C THR A 465 -2.38 -29.36 17.00
N ARG A 466 -2.91 -29.03 15.80
CA ARG A 466 -2.75 -29.81 14.57
C ARG A 466 -1.82 -29.16 13.56
N ASP A 467 -1.15 -28.08 13.97
CA ASP A 467 -0.15 -27.43 13.15
C ASP A 467 1.09 -28.33 12.99
N PRO A 468 1.65 -28.49 11.79
CA PRO A 468 2.86 -29.30 11.58
C PRO A 468 4.09 -28.77 12.35
N PHE A 469 4.08 -27.50 12.76
CA PHE A 469 5.16 -26.86 13.53
C PHE A 469 4.88 -26.79 15.04
N TYR A 470 3.82 -27.43 15.52
CA TYR A 470 3.38 -27.36 16.92
C TYR A 470 4.51 -27.56 17.94
N ASP A 471 5.29 -28.62 17.79
CA ASP A 471 6.41 -28.91 18.70
C ASP A 471 7.49 -27.80 18.66
N GLN A 472 7.66 -27.14 17.52
CA GLN A 472 8.60 -26.02 17.40
C GLN A 472 8.09 -24.75 18.08
N PHE A 473 6.78 -24.46 18.01
CA PHE A 473 6.20 -23.36 18.75
C PHE A 473 6.41 -23.53 20.25
N LEU A 474 6.16 -24.72 20.78
CA LEU A 474 6.39 -25.02 22.21
C LEU A 474 7.86 -24.84 22.58
N ALA A 475 8.76 -25.46 21.84
CA ALA A 475 10.19 -25.42 22.13
C ALA A 475 10.77 -23.98 22.03
N ASN A 476 10.31 -23.19 21.05
CA ASN A 476 10.72 -21.81 20.90
C ASN A 476 10.17 -20.94 22.05
N ALA A 477 8.88 -21.04 22.37
CA ALA A 477 8.27 -20.30 23.47
C ALA A 477 8.93 -20.65 24.84
N ASP A 478 9.27 -21.92 25.09
CA ASP A 478 10.03 -22.35 26.28
C ASP A 478 11.44 -21.72 26.33
N ALA A 479 12.12 -21.62 25.18
CA ALA A 479 13.44 -21.00 25.08
C ALA A 479 13.38 -19.48 25.30
N VAL A 480 12.36 -18.80 24.76
CA VAL A 480 12.11 -17.36 24.96
C VAL A 480 11.82 -17.05 26.42
N GLU A 481 11.00 -17.86 27.08
CA GLU A 481 10.73 -17.74 28.53
C GLU A 481 12.01 -18.00 29.36
N ALA A 482 12.82 -19.01 28.99
CA ALA A 482 14.10 -19.28 29.61
C ALA A 482 15.14 -18.16 29.37
N ALA A 483 15.02 -17.39 28.32
CA ALA A 483 15.79 -16.18 28.08
C ALA A 483 15.43 -15.02 29.02
N GLY A 484 14.28 -15.10 29.72
CA GLY A 484 13.80 -14.11 30.67
C GLY A 484 12.69 -13.20 30.15
N VAL A 485 12.16 -13.50 28.97
CA VAL A 485 11.08 -12.76 28.34
C VAL A 485 9.73 -13.19 28.93
N ARG A 486 8.82 -12.25 29.17
CA ARG A 486 7.41 -12.55 29.49
C ARG A 486 6.76 -13.23 28.28
N VAL A 487 6.23 -14.44 28.46
CA VAL A 487 5.57 -15.21 27.40
C VAL A 487 4.15 -15.50 27.82
N GLU A 488 3.20 -15.17 26.95
CA GLU A 488 1.80 -15.59 27.06
C GLU A 488 1.46 -16.55 25.92
N ARG A 489 0.67 -17.60 26.20
CA ARG A 489 0.41 -18.67 25.23
C ARG A 489 -1.09 -18.96 25.13
N LEU A 490 -1.61 -18.90 23.93
CA LEU A 490 -2.95 -19.36 23.58
C LEU A 490 -2.87 -20.58 22.67
N GLN A 491 -3.28 -21.72 23.17
CA GLN A 491 -3.37 -22.95 22.38
C GLN A 491 -4.79 -23.15 21.87
N LEU A 492 -4.94 -23.36 20.55
CA LEU A 492 -6.22 -23.63 19.91
C LEU A 492 -6.34 -25.11 19.55
N ASP A 493 -7.18 -25.84 20.26
CA ASP A 493 -7.33 -27.28 20.08
C ASP A 493 -7.91 -27.65 18.71
N GLY A 494 -7.23 -28.57 18.02
CA GLY A 494 -7.66 -29.09 16.74
C GLY A 494 -7.43 -28.17 15.54
N ARG A 495 -6.84 -26.99 15.74
CA ARG A 495 -6.58 -26.05 14.64
C ARG A 495 -5.32 -26.40 13.88
N PRO A 496 -5.35 -26.33 12.53
CA PRO A 496 -4.16 -26.48 11.69
C PRO A 496 -3.42 -25.14 11.55
N HIS A 497 -2.34 -25.11 10.77
CA HIS A 497 -1.67 -23.88 10.33
C HIS A 497 -2.59 -23.00 9.47
N GLY A 498 -2.42 -21.66 9.53
CA GLY A 498 -3.11 -20.74 8.62
C GLY A 498 -4.57 -20.47 8.97
N PHE A 499 -4.94 -20.40 10.25
CA PHE A 499 -6.31 -20.07 10.65
C PHE A 499 -6.64 -18.56 10.53
N GLY A 500 -5.63 -17.68 10.50
CA GLY A 500 -5.79 -16.24 10.29
C GLY A 500 -6.77 -15.58 11.26
N TYR A 501 -7.63 -14.72 10.72
CA TYR A 501 -8.66 -13.99 11.48
C TYR A 501 -9.88 -14.85 11.85
N LEU A 502 -9.99 -16.08 11.35
CA LEU A 502 -11.20 -16.92 11.52
C LEU A 502 -11.34 -17.52 12.92
N GLU A 503 -10.36 -17.35 13.80
CA GLU A 503 -10.35 -17.92 15.13
C GLU A 503 -10.45 -16.87 16.22
N ASP A 504 -10.98 -17.27 17.35
CA ASP A 504 -11.22 -16.40 18.49
C ASP A 504 -9.97 -16.29 19.38
N TRP A 505 -8.99 -15.51 18.93
CA TRP A 505 -7.75 -15.22 19.67
C TRP A 505 -7.60 -13.73 20.00
N PHE A 506 -8.41 -12.87 19.39
CA PHE A 506 -8.31 -11.41 19.53
C PHE A 506 -8.53 -10.93 20.96
N ASP A 507 -9.48 -11.50 21.71
CA ASP A 507 -9.72 -11.10 23.11
C ASP A 507 -8.51 -11.38 24.01
N ALA A 508 -7.83 -12.51 23.79
CA ALA A 508 -6.62 -12.85 24.54
C ALA A 508 -5.47 -11.91 24.17
N TYR A 509 -5.32 -11.58 22.89
CA TYR A 509 -4.30 -10.67 22.42
C TYR A 509 -4.55 -9.22 22.88
N ASP A 510 -5.79 -8.73 22.82
CA ASP A 510 -6.19 -7.42 23.37
C ASP A 510 -5.85 -7.32 24.87
N SER A 511 -6.20 -8.35 25.65
CA SER A 511 -5.88 -8.40 27.08
C SER A 511 -4.37 -8.35 27.32
N PHE A 512 -3.59 -9.10 26.53
CA PHE A 512 -2.13 -9.09 26.60
C PHE A 512 -1.54 -7.71 26.27
N LEU A 513 -1.99 -7.07 25.20
CA LEU A 513 -1.52 -5.73 24.81
C LEU A 513 -1.87 -4.67 25.86
N MET A 514 -3.09 -4.70 26.40
CA MET A 514 -3.50 -3.78 27.47
C MET A 514 -2.63 -3.93 28.72
N ASP A 515 -2.27 -5.15 29.09
CA ASP A 515 -1.37 -5.40 30.21
C ASP A 515 0.04 -4.86 29.95
N VAL A 516 0.58 -5.07 28.72
CA VAL A 516 1.91 -4.59 28.36
C VAL A 516 1.96 -3.07 28.27
N PHE A 517 1.02 -2.42 27.59
CA PHE A 517 0.95 -0.98 27.44
C PHE A 517 0.64 -0.26 28.77
N GLY A 518 -0.09 -0.90 29.68
CA GLY A 518 -0.38 -0.35 31.01
C GLY A 518 0.76 -0.47 32.03
N GLU A 519 1.81 -1.24 31.73
CA GLU A 519 3.01 -1.42 32.58
C GLU A 519 4.14 -0.41 32.25
N GLN A 520 4.00 0.43 31.20
CA GLN A 520 5.02 1.40 30.71
C GLN A 520 4.95 2.78 31.35
#